data_25b275a77b93a7cd65d7d4d32ade1b69
#
_entry.id   25b275a77b93a7cd65d7d4d32ade1b69
#
_cell.length_a   1.000
_cell.length_b   1.000
_cell.length_c   1.000
_cell.angle_alpha   90.00
_cell.angle_beta   90.00
_cell.angle_gamma   90.00
#
_symmetry.space_group_name_H-M   'P 1'
#
loop_
_entity.id
_entity.type
_entity.pdbx_description
1 polymer ?
#
loop_
_entity_poly.entity_id
_entity_poly.type
_entity_poly.pdbx_seq_one_letter_code
_entity_poly.pdbx_strand_id
1 'polypeptide(L)'
;MKHNRSLSIIKDRKAEKFFIFGGFIVVSVALGFMFLSSQQSRATIPSGGKQVEVEQVSYRLYESSNSINPGSPLANTNTAATLPKVGADFRLRVGLQNKSPYFKKLAEFGSGNEHNCAIMSDDSVYCWGNGQYGVLGTNSTDSSTTPVPVYTQDVLNGKTIKQITTGYYHTCVIASDDKDYCWGYGTYGRLGNGGITQLNAPYPVRETATTVISQIAAGNEHTCSLNSEGKLNCWGKGINGELGRDVFLPSYTPTAVNMSNFGAESVKQVVAGDKFTCASTVEGTAFCW
;
A
#
# COMPACT_ATOMS: atom_id res chain seq x y z
N MET A 1 3.79 36.34 -13.52
CA MET A 1 5.00 35.56 -13.19
C MET A 1 4.68 34.66 -12.01
N LYS A 2 4.50 33.36 -12.26
CA LYS A 2 4.21 32.37 -11.20
C LYS A 2 5.54 31.81 -10.71
N HIS A 3 5.90 32.08 -9.46
CA HIS A 3 7.10 31.56 -8.83
C HIS A 3 6.88 30.10 -8.43
N ASN A 4 7.54 29.19 -9.10
CA ASN A 4 7.74 27.82 -8.60
C ASN A 4 8.67 27.90 -7.38
N ARG A 5 8.16 27.51 -6.21
CA ARG A 5 8.95 27.47 -4.98
C ARG A 5 9.07 26.03 -4.52
N SER A 6 10.28 25.49 -4.56
CA SER A 6 10.60 24.20 -3.95
C SER A 6 10.92 24.40 -2.48
N LEU A 7 10.41 23.52 -1.62
CA LEU A 7 10.78 23.47 -0.22
C LEU A 7 12.14 22.75 -0.09
N SER A 8 13.16 23.46 0.39
CA SER A 8 14.41 22.83 0.80
C SER A 8 14.71 23.22 2.24
N ILE A 9 15.09 22.23 3.04
CA ILE A 9 15.56 22.45 4.41
C ILE A 9 17.09 22.40 4.37
N ILE A 10 17.73 23.51 4.63
CA ILE A 10 19.19 23.57 4.76
C ILE A 10 19.52 23.59 6.25
N LYS A 11 20.26 22.58 6.70
CA LYS A 11 20.82 22.51 8.06
C LYS A 11 22.22 23.10 8.04
N ASP A 12 22.40 24.29 8.56
CA ASP A 12 23.75 24.81 8.86
C ASP A 12 24.14 24.42 10.28
N ARG A 13 25.24 23.68 10.43
CA ARG A 13 25.74 23.18 11.73
C ARG A 13 26.32 24.27 12.64
N LYS A 14 26.46 25.49 12.17
CA LYS A 14 27.09 26.59 12.90
C LYS A 14 26.17 27.79 13.17
N ALA A 15 24.95 27.78 12.64
CA ALA A 15 24.04 28.91 12.82
C ALA A 15 22.84 28.48 13.64
N GLU A 16 22.51 29.24 14.66
CA GLU A 16 21.29 29.12 15.47
C GLU A 16 20.02 29.52 14.67
N LYS A 17 20.07 29.45 13.33
CA LYS A 17 19.01 29.92 12.43
C LYS A 17 18.64 28.86 11.42
N PHE A 18 17.36 28.56 11.32
CA PHE A 18 16.80 27.71 10.26
C PHE A 18 16.11 28.60 9.22
N PHE A 19 16.41 28.40 7.95
CA PHE A 19 15.74 29.09 6.86
C PHE A 19 14.94 28.11 6.03
N ILE A 20 13.66 28.37 5.85
CA ILE A 20 12.83 27.68 4.87
C ILE A 20 12.62 28.64 3.70
N PHE A 21 13.20 28.31 2.55
CA PHE A 21 13.02 29.10 1.33
C PHE A 21 11.65 28.78 0.71
N GLY A 22 10.79 29.77 0.67
CA GLY A 22 9.60 29.67 -0.17
C GLY A 22 8.28 30.08 0.45
N GLY A 23 8.24 30.71 1.58
CA GLY A 23 7.02 31.22 2.23
C GLY A 23 7.21 31.18 3.74
N PHE A 24 7.45 32.28 4.25
CA PHE A 24 7.65 32.73 5.61
C PHE A 24 7.38 31.72 6.75
N ILE A 25 8.40 30.96 7.15
CA ILE A 25 8.60 30.57 8.53
C ILE A 25 10.04 30.98 8.87
N VAL A 26 10.21 32.10 9.53
CA VAL A 26 11.50 32.46 10.12
C VAL A 26 11.49 31.95 11.55
N VAL A 27 12.26 30.87 11.78
CA VAL A 27 12.48 30.39 13.13
C VAL A 27 13.78 31.01 13.62
N SER A 28 13.70 32.07 14.40
CA SER A 28 14.85 32.66 15.09
C SER A 28 14.89 32.12 16.51
N VAL A 29 15.89 31.30 16.82
CA VAL A 29 16.13 30.78 18.18
C VAL A 29 17.12 31.71 18.90
N ALA A 30 16.76 32.96 19.03
CA ALA A 30 17.41 33.86 19.96
C ALA A 30 16.44 34.15 21.10
N LEU A 31 16.78 33.79 22.32
CA LEU A 31 16.01 34.06 23.55
C LEU A 31 14.90 33.06 23.93
N GLY A 32 14.94 31.82 23.49
CA GLY A 32 14.04 30.78 24.03
C GLY A 32 12.58 30.88 23.62
N PHE A 33 12.23 31.75 22.67
CA PHE A 33 10.89 31.87 22.13
C PHE A 33 10.89 31.62 20.63
N MET A 34 9.94 30.79 20.18
CA MET A 34 9.73 30.49 18.77
C MET A 34 8.40 31.10 18.34
N PHE A 35 8.45 32.07 17.43
CA PHE A 35 7.24 32.60 16.78
C PHE A 35 7.07 31.91 15.43
N LEU A 36 6.03 31.13 15.29
CA LEU A 36 5.59 30.60 14.02
C LEU A 36 4.42 31.48 13.53
N SER A 37 4.61 32.18 12.43
CA SER A 37 3.50 32.91 11.84
C SER A 37 2.44 31.92 11.33
N SER A 38 1.19 32.17 11.66
CA SER A 38 0.03 31.32 11.27
C SER A 38 -0.39 31.53 9.81
N GLN A 39 0.49 31.96 8.94
CA GLN A 39 0.19 32.06 7.51
C GLN A 39 0.02 30.64 6.94
N GLN A 40 -1.15 30.35 6.41
CA GLN A 40 -1.40 29.11 5.67
C GLN A 40 -0.46 29.03 4.47
N SER A 41 0.46 28.09 4.50
CA SER A 41 1.39 27.88 3.38
C SER A 41 0.72 26.94 2.38
N ARG A 42 0.50 27.43 1.16
CA ARG A 42 0.02 26.63 0.03
C ARG A 42 1.20 26.30 -0.88
N ALA A 43 1.36 25.05 -1.19
CA ALA A 43 2.33 24.58 -2.16
C ALA A 43 1.62 23.87 -3.32
N THR A 44 2.03 24.14 -4.54
CA THR A 44 1.59 23.42 -5.73
C THR A 44 2.71 22.48 -6.17
N ILE A 45 2.42 21.19 -6.26
CA ILE A 45 3.35 20.17 -6.74
C ILE A 45 2.90 19.80 -8.17
N PRO A 46 3.76 19.93 -9.19
CA PRO A 46 3.44 19.49 -10.54
C PRO A 46 3.29 17.97 -10.57
N SER A 47 2.17 17.47 -11.03
CA SER A 47 1.94 16.03 -11.25
C SER A 47 1.22 15.85 -12.58
N GLY A 48 1.94 15.34 -13.59
CA GLY A 48 1.38 14.93 -14.87
C GLY A 48 0.43 15.93 -15.56
N GLY A 49 0.77 17.23 -15.57
CA GLY A 49 -0.03 18.30 -16.19
C GLY A 49 -1.18 18.83 -15.33
N LYS A 50 -1.43 18.27 -14.14
CA LYS A 50 -2.37 18.77 -13.14
C LYS A 50 -1.60 19.36 -11.95
N GLN A 51 -2.09 20.46 -11.41
CA GLN A 51 -1.50 21.05 -10.19
C GLN A 51 -2.17 20.49 -8.96
N VAL A 52 -1.36 20.00 -8.02
CA VAL A 52 -1.82 19.58 -6.69
C VAL A 52 -1.65 20.76 -5.74
N GLU A 53 -2.72 21.19 -5.14
CA GLU A 53 -2.68 22.19 -4.09
C GLU A 53 -2.59 21.50 -2.73
N VAL A 54 -1.49 21.71 -2.02
CA VAL A 54 -1.27 21.19 -0.67
C VAL A 54 -1.32 22.34 0.32
N GLU A 55 -2.16 22.25 1.31
CA GLU A 55 -2.27 23.24 2.36
C GLU A 55 -1.76 22.66 3.68
N GLN A 56 -0.92 23.43 4.38
CA GLN A 56 -0.54 23.09 5.74
C GLN A 56 -1.74 23.31 6.65
N VAL A 57 -2.23 22.25 7.28
CA VAL A 57 -3.39 22.31 8.19
C VAL A 57 -3.00 22.30 9.65
N SER A 58 -1.81 21.83 9.99
CA SER A 58 -1.34 21.80 11.37
C SER A 58 0.18 21.66 11.47
N TYR A 59 0.71 22.08 12.59
CA TYR A 59 2.07 21.73 13.01
C TYR A 59 2.09 21.39 14.51
N ARG A 60 3.08 20.62 14.91
CA ARG A 60 3.36 20.33 16.31
C ARG A 60 4.85 20.13 16.53
N LEU A 61 5.35 20.64 17.62
CA LEU A 61 6.73 20.43 18.06
C LEU A 61 6.80 19.23 19.01
N TYR A 62 7.84 18.45 18.90
CA TYR A 62 8.09 17.27 19.70
C TYR A 62 9.51 17.30 20.25
N GLU A 63 9.74 16.65 21.38
CA GLU A 63 11.07 16.34 21.83
C GLU A 63 11.79 15.44 20.82
N SER A 64 13.09 15.65 20.63
CA SER A 64 13.89 14.82 19.75
C SER A 64 14.01 13.41 20.33
N SER A 65 13.61 12.41 19.57
CA SER A 65 13.81 11.00 19.90
C SER A 65 14.31 10.25 18.67
N ASN A 66 15.11 9.21 18.88
CA ASN A 66 15.61 8.35 17.81
C ASN A 66 14.59 7.31 17.34
N SER A 67 13.37 7.33 17.86
CA SER A 67 12.29 6.43 17.48
C SER A 67 11.48 6.99 16.30
N ILE A 68 10.81 6.10 15.59
CA ILE A 68 9.87 6.45 14.51
C ILE A 68 8.65 7.22 15.08
N ASN A 69 8.31 6.95 16.32
CA ASN A 69 7.31 7.73 17.06
C ASN A 69 7.96 9.02 17.56
N PRO A 70 7.33 10.17 17.35
CA PRO A 70 7.79 11.41 17.94
C PRO A 70 7.75 11.30 19.46
N GLY A 71 8.71 11.93 20.13
CA GLY A 71 8.65 12.10 21.58
C GLY A 71 7.42 12.87 22.06
N SER A 72 7.35 13.19 23.33
CA SER A 72 6.23 13.96 23.88
C SER A 72 6.06 15.30 23.16
N PRO A 73 4.84 15.74 22.88
CA PRO A 73 4.62 17.04 22.27
C PRO A 73 5.00 18.15 23.26
N LEU A 74 5.79 19.13 22.76
CA LEU A 74 6.20 20.30 23.54
C LEU A 74 5.08 21.34 23.68
N ALA A 75 4.10 21.30 22.78
CA ALA A 75 2.95 22.20 22.80
C ALA A 75 1.75 21.58 22.07
N ASN A 76 0.58 22.16 22.26
CA ASN A 76 -0.60 21.82 21.47
C ASN A 76 -0.40 22.16 19.99
N THR A 77 -1.17 21.50 19.13
CA THR A 77 -1.13 21.76 17.68
C THR A 77 -1.36 23.27 17.39
N ASN A 78 -0.53 23.83 16.53
CA ASN A 78 -0.58 25.24 16.11
C ASN A 78 -0.35 26.26 17.23
N THR A 79 0.28 25.87 18.34
CA THR A 79 0.62 26.77 19.43
C THR A 79 2.14 26.95 19.54
N ALA A 80 2.58 28.11 20.06
CA ALA A 80 3.98 28.31 20.36
C ALA A 80 4.42 27.39 21.51
N ALA A 81 5.63 26.87 21.40
CA ALA A 81 6.24 26.04 22.44
C ALA A 81 7.46 26.75 23.01
N THR A 82 7.67 26.58 24.32
CA THR A 82 8.91 26.98 24.98
C THR A 82 9.85 25.78 24.97
N LEU A 83 11.05 25.95 24.43
CA LEU A 83 12.07 24.88 24.47
C LEU A 83 12.58 24.72 25.91
N PRO A 84 12.85 23.49 26.34
CA PRO A 84 13.29 23.21 27.73
C PRO A 84 14.61 23.88 28.08
N LYS A 85 15.48 24.07 27.07
CA LYS A 85 16.78 24.77 27.21
C LYS A 85 17.29 25.23 25.85
N VAL A 86 18.19 26.22 25.86
CA VAL A 86 18.91 26.66 24.65
C VAL A 86 19.73 25.49 24.07
N GLY A 87 19.64 25.27 22.77
CA GLY A 87 20.32 24.21 22.07
C GLY A 87 19.64 22.83 22.15
N ALA A 88 18.43 22.73 22.70
CA ALA A 88 17.68 21.48 22.67
C ALA A 88 17.27 21.15 21.23
N ASP A 89 17.48 19.89 20.83
CA ASP A 89 16.98 19.38 19.57
C ASP A 89 15.46 19.20 19.63
N PHE A 90 14.79 19.55 18.55
CA PHE A 90 13.35 19.35 18.40
C PHE A 90 13.01 18.82 17.01
N ARG A 91 11.81 18.25 16.88
CA ARG A 91 11.25 17.83 15.59
C ARG A 91 9.99 18.64 15.31
N LEU A 92 9.93 19.19 14.11
CA LEU A 92 8.73 19.81 13.57
C LEU A 92 7.95 18.78 12.75
N ARG A 93 6.72 18.49 13.13
CA ARG A 93 5.79 17.72 12.33
C ARG A 93 4.76 18.66 11.72
N VAL A 94 4.74 18.69 10.41
CA VAL A 94 3.78 19.47 9.64
C VAL A 94 2.70 18.52 9.12
N GLY A 95 1.45 18.77 9.47
CA GLY A 95 0.30 18.09 8.88
C GLY A 95 -0.02 18.77 7.55
N LEU A 96 -0.01 18.00 6.47
CA LEU A 96 -0.42 18.45 5.15
C LEU A 96 -1.77 17.83 4.79
N GLN A 97 -2.69 18.62 4.31
CA GLN A 97 -3.95 18.15 3.75
C GLN A 97 -3.94 18.41 2.25
N ASN A 98 -4.21 17.37 1.48
CA ASN A 98 -4.46 17.50 0.06
C ASN A 98 -5.88 18.07 -0.13
N LYS A 99 -5.99 19.27 -0.69
CA LYS A 99 -7.27 19.92 -1.04
C LYS A 99 -7.56 19.88 -2.53
N SER A 100 -6.70 19.22 -3.32
CA SER A 100 -6.97 19.09 -4.75
C SER A 100 -8.19 18.19 -4.97
N PRO A 101 -9.23 18.63 -5.67
CA PRO A 101 -10.37 17.79 -6.03
C PRO A 101 -9.97 16.63 -6.97
N TYR A 102 -8.74 16.65 -7.46
CA TYR A 102 -8.20 15.63 -8.38
C TYR A 102 -7.42 14.51 -7.66
N PHE A 103 -7.18 14.62 -6.34
CA PHE A 103 -6.50 13.58 -5.58
C PHE A 103 -7.51 12.78 -4.76
N LYS A 104 -7.77 11.58 -5.22
CA LYS A 104 -8.51 10.57 -4.47
C LYS A 104 -7.62 10.08 -3.33
N LYS A 105 -8.19 9.87 -2.16
CA LYS A 105 -7.47 9.28 -1.04
C LYS A 105 -7.15 7.82 -1.37
N LEU A 106 -5.94 7.39 -1.07
CA LEU A 106 -5.56 5.99 -1.13
C LEU A 106 -6.35 5.19 -0.07
N ALA A 107 -7.03 4.14 -0.49
CA ALA A 107 -7.73 3.22 0.40
C ALA A 107 -6.86 2.01 0.74
N GLU A 108 -6.27 1.37 -0.27
CA GLU A 108 -5.38 0.23 -0.13
C GLU A 108 -4.35 0.21 -1.27
N PHE A 109 -3.20 -0.42 -1.06
CA PHE A 109 -2.24 -0.61 -2.13
C PHE A 109 -1.46 -1.92 -1.97
N GLY A 110 -0.94 -2.42 -3.09
CA GLY A 110 -0.01 -3.54 -3.17
C GLY A 110 1.24 -3.16 -3.94
N SER A 111 2.39 -3.64 -3.50
CA SER A 111 3.68 -3.49 -4.19
C SER A 111 4.21 -4.88 -4.54
N GLY A 112 4.34 -5.14 -5.84
CA GLY A 112 4.99 -6.33 -6.37
C GLY A 112 6.48 -6.09 -6.59
N ASN A 113 7.11 -6.95 -7.42
CA ASN A 113 8.54 -6.80 -7.70
C ASN A 113 8.85 -5.52 -8.51
N GLU A 114 8.11 -5.28 -9.57
CA GLU A 114 8.37 -4.17 -10.50
C GLU A 114 7.12 -3.36 -10.84
N HIS A 115 6.02 -3.60 -10.13
CA HIS A 115 4.77 -2.88 -10.32
C HIS A 115 4.07 -2.63 -8.99
N ASN A 116 3.23 -1.61 -8.99
CA ASN A 116 2.42 -1.23 -7.84
C ASN A 116 0.98 -1.06 -8.29
N CYS A 117 0.05 -1.35 -7.41
CA CYS A 117 -1.37 -1.13 -7.63
C CYS A 117 -2.02 -0.48 -6.41
N ALA A 118 -3.07 0.29 -6.64
CA ALA A 118 -3.78 1.01 -5.58
C ALA A 118 -5.28 1.03 -5.81
N ILE A 119 -6.04 0.89 -4.73
CA ILE A 119 -7.47 1.19 -4.68
C ILE A 119 -7.62 2.60 -4.13
N MET A 120 -8.39 3.42 -4.82
CA MET A 120 -8.70 4.77 -4.39
C MET A 120 -10.00 4.84 -3.60
N SER A 121 -10.23 5.93 -2.87
CA SER A 121 -11.43 6.12 -2.03
C SER A 121 -12.76 6.18 -2.79
N ASP A 122 -12.73 6.18 -4.10
CA ASP A 122 -13.89 6.07 -5.00
C ASP A 122 -13.95 4.71 -5.69
N ASP A 123 -13.27 3.71 -5.12
CA ASP A 123 -13.20 2.32 -5.58
C ASP A 123 -12.54 2.13 -6.96
N SER A 124 -11.95 3.19 -7.54
CA SER A 124 -11.16 3.06 -8.76
C SER A 124 -9.80 2.42 -8.48
N VAL A 125 -9.36 1.55 -9.38
CA VAL A 125 -8.10 0.81 -9.26
C VAL A 125 -7.11 1.28 -10.31
N TYR A 126 -5.89 1.54 -9.89
CA TYR A 126 -4.80 1.95 -10.75
C TYR A 126 -3.56 1.10 -10.49
N CYS A 127 -2.84 0.78 -11.55
CA CYS A 127 -1.54 0.14 -11.46
C CYS A 127 -0.48 0.95 -12.23
N TRP A 128 0.80 0.81 -11.87
CA TRP A 128 1.94 1.44 -12.56
C TRP A 128 3.23 0.64 -12.31
N GLY A 129 4.23 0.90 -13.12
CA GLY A 129 5.51 0.20 -13.11
C GLY A 129 5.74 -0.57 -14.41
N ASN A 130 6.49 -1.66 -14.33
CA ASN A 130 6.71 -2.57 -15.45
C ASN A 130 5.41 -3.30 -15.79
N GLY A 131 4.95 -3.18 -17.05
CA GLY A 131 3.74 -3.82 -17.57
C GLY A 131 3.97 -5.20 -18.19
N GLN A 132 5.23 -5.68 -18.20
CA GLN A 132 5.56 -7.01 -18.70
C GLN A 132 4.61 -8.06 -18.09
N TYR A 133 4.22 -9.01 -18.89
CA TYR A 133 3.26 -10.05 -18.53
C TYR A 133 1.83 -9.56 -18.22
N GLY A 134 1.50 -8.29 -18.52
CA GLY A 134 0.16 -7.76 -18.28
C GLY A 134 -0.18 -7.47 -16.82
N VAL A 135 0.82 -7.38 -15.94
CA VAL A 135 0.63 -7.21 -14.47
C VAL A 135 -0.13 -5.95 -14.09
N LEU A 136 -0.14 -4.92 -14.97
CA LEU A 136 -0.90 -3.68 -14.75
C LEU A 136 -2.41 -3.85 -15.01
N GLY A 137 -2.82 -4.97 -15.63
CA GLY A 137 -4.23 -5.26 -15.86
C GLY A 137 -4.95 -4.31 -16.83
N THR A 138 -4.22 -3.65 -17.72
CA THR A 138 -4.74 -2.64 -18.65
C THR A 138 -5.21 -3.21 -19.99
N ASN A 139 -5.30 -4.54 -20.09
CA ASN A 139 -5.50 -5.30 -21.35
C ASN A 139 -4.33 -5.13 -22.35
N SER A 140 -3.16 -4.72 -21.85
CA SER A 140 -1.90 -4.63 -22.62
C SER A 140 -0.72 -5.10 -21.75
N THR A 141 0.47 -5.11 -22.35
CA THR A 141 1.76 -5.38 -21.67
C THR A 141 2.62 -4.12 -21.56
N ASP A 142 2.04 -2.95 -21.80
CA ASP A 142 2.76 -1.68 -21.76
C ASP A 142 3.09 -1.29 -20.31
N SER A 143 4.32 -0.82 -20.12
CA SER A 143 4.76 -0.26 -18.84
C SER A 143 4.26 1.18 -18.68
N SER A 144 4.06 1.62 -17.45
CA SER A 144 3.69 3.00 -17.17
C SER A 144 4.41 3.54 -15.93
N THR A 145 5.02 4.72 -16.07
CA THR A 145 5.64 5.44 -14.95
C THR A 145 4.61 6.24 -14.12
N THR A 146 3.37 6.28 -14.57
CA THR A 146 2.25 6.95 -13.89
C THR A 146 1.10 5.97 -13.67
N PRO A 147 0.27 6.14 -12.63
CA PRO A 147 -0.89 5.30 -12.40
C PRO A 147 -1.82 5.26 -13.62
N VAL A 148 -2.10 4.07 -14.13
CA VAL A 148 -3.05 3.81 -15.23
C VAL A 148 -4.22 2.97 -14.71
N PRO A 149 -5.45 3.21 -15.19
CA PRO A 149 -6.62 2.47 -14.71
C PRO A 149 -6.55 1.01 -15.12
N VAL A 150 -6.91 0.12 -14.21
CA VAL A 150 -7.12 -1.31 -14.51
C VAL A 150 -8.35 -1.45 -15.40
N TYR A 151 -8.29 -2.39 -16.35
CA TYR A 151 -9.40 -2.70 -17.23
C TYR A 151 -10.52 -3.39 -16.46
N THR A 152 -11.64 -2.71 -16.28
CA THR A 152 -12.80 -3.19 -15.50
C THR A 152 -14.08 -3.40 -16.32
N GLN A 153 -13.98 -3.27 -17.65
CA GLN A 153 -15.18 -3.29 -18.53
C GLN A 153 -15.70 -4.70 -18.88
N ASP A 154 -15.06 -5.74 -18.36
CA ASP A 154 -15.45 -7.13 -18.56
C ASP A 154 -15.88 -7.74 -17.22
N VAL A 155 -15.14 -8.69 -16.68
CA VAL A 155 -15.50 -9.48 -15.47
C VAL A 155 -15.68 -8.63 -14.20
N LEU A 156 -15.07 -7.44 -14.15
CA LEU A 156 -15.21 -6.48 -13.07
C LEU A 156 -16.25 -5.36 -13.34
N ASN A 157 -16.96 -5.42 -14.44
CA ASN A 157 -17.94 -4.39 -14.78
C ASN A 157 -19.03 -4.28 -13.70
N GLY A 158 -19.24 -3.05 -13.21
CA GLY A 158 -20.19 -2.76 -12.13
C GLY A 158 -19.80 -3.25 -10.75
N LYS A 159 -18.57 -3.76 -10.58
CA LYS A 159 -18.05 -4.19 -9.27
C LYS A 159 -17.07 -3.18 -8.70
N THR A 160 -17.09 -3.01 -7.39
CA THR A 160 -16.06 -2.31 -6.64
C THR A 160 -15.01 -3.29 -6.14
N ILE A 161 -13.80 -2.82 -5.87
CA ILE A 161 -12.71 -3.66 -5.39
C ILE A 161 -12.52 -3.44 -3.90
N LYS A 162 -12.53 -4.54 -3.13
CA LYS A 162 -12.42 -4.54 -1.68
C LYS A 162 -10.98 -4.70 -1.20
N GLN A 163 -10.19 -5.52 -1.89
CA GLN A 163 -8.79 -5.80 -1.55
C GLN A 163 -7.95 -5.93 -2.81
N ILE A 164 -6.67 -5.55 -2.73
CA ILE A 164 -5.68 -5.74 -3.78
C ILE A 164 -4.39 -6.30 -3.19
N THR A 165 -3.79 -7.22 -3.91
CA THR A 165 -2.47 -7.79 -3.57
C THR A 165 -1.66 -8.00 -4.83
N THR A 166 -0.35 -7.86 -4.72
CA THR A 166 0.58 -7.97 -5.85
C THR A 166 1.70 -8.95 -5.49
N GLY A 167 1.90 -9.92 -6.36
CA GLY A 167 3.02 -10.84 -6.27
C GLY A 167 4.21 -10.38 -7.12
N TYR A 168 5.09 -11.32 -7.50
CA TYR A 168 6.26 -10.99 -8.30
C TYR A 168 5.86 -10.50 -9.70
N TYR A 169 5.03 -11.27 -10.41
CA TYR A 169 4.54 -10.94 -11.75
C TYR A 169 3.04 -11.20 -11.90
N HIS A 170 2.27 -11.01 -10.84
CA HIS A 170 0.81 -11.11 -10.91
C HIS A 170 0.17 -10.17 -9.91
N THR A 171 -1.08 -9.86 -10.14
CA THR A 171 -1.92 -9.03 -9.29
C THR A 171 -3.24 -9.75 -9.07
N CYS A 172 -3.76 -9.70 -7.85
CA CYS A 172 -5.06 -10.26 -7.50
C CYS A 172 -5.89 -9.26 -6.70
N VAL A 173 -7.20 -9.36 -6.82
CA VAL A 173 -8.17 -8.52 -6.10
C VAL A 173 -9.33 -9.37 -5.58
N ILE A 174 -10.00 -8.87 -4.54
CA ILE A 174 -11.33 -9.30 -4.13
C ILE A 174 -12.31 -8.21 -4.56
N ALA A 175 -13.35 -8.57 -5.28
CA ALA A 175 -14.39 -7.65 -5.72
C ALA A 175 -15.62 -7.66 -4.80
N SER A 176 -16.59 -6.78 -5.08
CA SER A 176 -17.81 -6.62 -4.28
C SER A 176 -18.75 -7.82 -4.29
N ASP A 177 -18.55 -8.76 -5.21
CA ASP A 177 -19.25 -10.05 -5.26
C ASP A 177 -18.58 -11.14 -4.40
N ASP A 178 -17.59 -10.76 -3.56
CA ASP A 178 -16.83 -11.65 -2.70
C ASP A 178 -16.04 -12.74 -3.45
N LYS A 179 -15.70 -12.47 -4.72
CA LYS A 179 -14.86 -13.34 -5.55
C LYS A 179 -13.51 -12.70 -5.78
N ASP A 180 -12.54 -13.55 -6.03
CA ASP A 180 -11.18 -13.18 -6.40
C ASP A 180 -10.97 -13.22 -7.92
N TYR A 181 -10.14 -12.29 -8.37
CA TYR A 181 -9.74 -12.10 -9.75
C TYR A 181 -8.25 -11.87 -9.80
N CYS A 182 -7.56 -12.58 -10.69
CA CYS A 182 -6.11 -12.45 -10.85
C CYS A 182 -5.74 -12.19 -12.31
N TRP A 183 -4.60 -11.54 -12.50
CA TRP A 183 -4.01 -11.29 -13.82
C TRP A 183 -2.50 -11.19 -13.74
N GLY A 184 -1.85 -11.16 -14.90
CA GLY A 184 -0.40 -11.15 -15.03
C GLY A 184 0.15 -12.46 -15.55
N TYR A 185 1.33 -12.85 -15.09
CA TYR A 185 2.05 -14.04 -15.53
C TYR A 185 1.47 -15.31 -14.92
N GLY A 186 0.96 -16.22 -15.79
CA GLY A 186 0.23 -17.42 -15.36
C GLY A 186 1.06 -18.66 -15.04
N THR A 187 2.39 -18.60 -15.23
CA THR A 187 3.28 -19.75 -15.01
C THR A 187 3.08 -20.35 -13.63
N TYR A 188 3.18 -21.66 -13.52
CA TYR A 188 2.86 -22.47 -12.35
C TYR A 188 1.39 -22.41 -11.90
N GLY A 189 0.50 -21.73 -12.65
CA GLY A 189 -0.90 -21.61 -12.28
C GLY A 189 -1.20 -20.56 -11.20
N ARG A 190 -0.27 -19.62 -10.96
CA ARG A 190 -0.40 -18.59 -9.89
C ARG A 190 -1.66 -17.72 -9.99
N LEU A 191 -2.32 -17.71 -11.16
CA LEU A 191 -3.59 -16.99 -11.37
C LEU A 191 -4.82 -17.79 -10.93
N GLY A 192 -4.69 -19.09 -10.63
CA GLY A 192 -5.75 -19.92 -10.09
C GLY A 192 -6.92 -20.21 -11.04
N ASN A 193 -6.80 -19.90 -12.32
CA ASN A 193 -7.86 -20.04 -13.34
C ASN A 193 -7.88 -21.42 -14.02
N GLY A 194 -7.02 -22.34 -13.60
CA GLY A 194 -6.85 -23.69 -14.19
C GLY A 194 -5.86 -23.74 -15.35
N GLY A 195 -5.22 -22.62 -15.71
CA GLY A 195 -4.26 -22.49 -16.79
C GLY A 195 -2.91 -21.92 -16.34
N ILE A 196 -1.99 -21.81 -17.31
CA ILE A 196 -0.65 -21.23 -17.14
C ILE A 196 -0.41 -20.04 -18.08
N THR A 197 -1.42 -19.63 -18.81
CA THR A 197 -1.31 -18.52 -19.76
C THR A 197 -1.28 -17.18 -19.06
N GLN A 198 -0.56 -16.24 -19.66
CA GLN A 198 -0.57 -14.84 -19.27
C GLN A 198 -1.96 -14.23 -19.51
N LEU A 199 -2.39 -13.37 -18.60
CA LEU A 199 -3.64 -12.61 -18.68
C LEU A 199 -3.35 -11.12 -18.49
N ASN A 200 -3.68 -10.30 -19.46
CA ASN A 200 -3.39 -8.86 -19.45
C ASN A 200 -4.50 -8.03 -18.79
N ALA A 201 -5.58 -8.68 -18.39
CA ALA A 201 -6.73 -8.08 -17.73
C ALA A 201 -7.22 -9.01 -16.61
N PRO A 202 -8.00 -8.49 -15.64
CA PRO A 202 -8.58 -9.30 -14.58
C PRO A 202 -9.37 -10.52 -15.11
N TYR A 203 -9.16 -11.66 -14.48
CA TYR A 203 -9.84 -12.90 -14.82
C TYR A 203 -10.25 -13.65 -13.54
N PRO A 204 -11.43 -14.27 -13.47
CA PRO A 204 -11.88 -14.94 -12.27
C PRO A 204 -10.99 -16.14 -11.91
N VAL A 205 -10.70 -16.25 -10.64
CA VAL A 205 -10.09 -17.46 -10.04
C VAL A 205 -11.13 -18.58 -10.05
N ARG A 206 -10.69 -19.80 -10.26
CA ARG A 206 -11.58 -20.96 -10.37
C ARG A 206 -12.00 -21.49 -9.00
N GLU A 207 -12.81 -20.69 -8.31
CA GLU A 207 -13.42 -21.03 -7.04
C GLU A 207 -14.78 -21.72 -7.22
N THR A 208 -15.31 -22.31 -6.15
CA THR A 208 -16.69 -22.75 -6.14
C THR A 208 -17.65 -21.56 -6.12
N ALA A 209 -18.81 -21.68 -6.74
CA ALA A 209 -19.77 -20.58 -6.88
C ALA A 209 -20.22 -19.98 -5.52
N THR A 210 -20.23 -20.77 -4.45
CA THR A 210 -20.68 -20.40 -3.10
C THR A 210 -19.55 -19.87 -2.19
N THR A 211 -18.29 -19.91 -2.64
CA THR A 211 -17.17 -19.45 -1.81
C THR A 211 -17.19 -17.93 -1.67
N VAL A 212 -17.19 -17.45 -0.44
CA VAL A 212 -17.07 -16.03 -0.07
C VAL A 212 -15.64 -15.79 0.39
N ILE A 213 -14.85 -15.05 -0.39
CA ILE A 213 -13.46 -14.77 -0.07
C ILE A 213 -13.38 -13.53 0.82
N SER A 214 -12.69 -13.66 1.94
CA SER A 214 -12.50 -12.60 2.94
C SER A 214 -11.11 -11.96 2.87
N GLN A 215 -10.09 -12.71 2.40
CA GLN A 215 -8.73 -12.21 2.23
C GLN A 215 -8.02 -12.92 1.08
N ILE A 216 -7.15 -12.19 0.37
CA ILE A 216 -6.25 -12.73 -0.64
C ILE A 216 -4.83 -12.24 -0.40
N ALA A 217 -3.84 -13.10 -0.60
CA ALA A 217 -2.42 -12.78 -0.44
C ALA A 217 -1.62 -13.39 -1.58
N ALA A 218 -0.87 -12.56 -2.31
CA ALA A 218 0.02 -12.97 -3.38
C ALA A 218 1.46 -13.00 -2.88
N GLY A 219 2.11 -14.15 -3.02
CA GLY A 219 3.55 -14.32 -2.83
C GLY A 219 4.31 -14.09 -4.14
N ASN A 220 5.56 -14.58 -4.19
CA ASN A 220 6.35 -14.43 -5.42
C ASN A 220 5.70 -15.18 -6.59
N GLU A 221 5.45 -16.48 -6.43
CA GLU A 221 4.97 -17.36 -7.50
C GLU A 221 3.74 -18.20 -7.09
N HIS A 222 3.09 -17.82 -6.00
CA HIS A 222 1.88 -18.48 -5.48
C HIS A 222 0.89 -17.45 -4.96
N THR A 223 -0.32 -17.88 -4.71
CA THR A 223 -1.40 -17.06 -4.16
C THR A 223 -2.17 -17.89 -3.15
N CYS A 224 -2.64 -17.26 -2.09
CA CYS A 224 -3.51 -17.88 -1.10
C CYS A 224 -4.77 -17.03 -0.89
N SER A 225 -5.92 -17.66 -0.70
CA SER A 225 -7.18 -17.02 -0.31
C SER A 225 -7.72 -17.64 0.98
N LEU A 226 -8.26 -16.79 1.82
CA LEU A 226 -8.98 -17.16 3.03
C LEU A 226 -10.46 -16.89 2.79
N ASN A 227 -11.31 -17.86 3.06
CA ASN A 227 -12.75 -17.68 2.96
C ASN A 227 -13.37 -17.22 4.29
N SER A 228 -14.63 -16.83 4.26
CA SER A 228 -15.39 -16.38 5.43
C SER A 228 -15.61 -17.46 6.51
N GLU A 229 -15.36 -18.73 6.18
CA GLU A 229 -15.43 -19.87 7.11
C GLU A 229 -14.08 -20.14 7.81
N GLY A 230 -13.03 -19.34 7.52
CA GLY A 230 -11.69 -19.56 8.06
C GLY A 230 -10.92 -20.68 7.36
N LYS A 231 -11.35 -21.12 6.17
CA LYS A 231 -10.65 -22.11 5.35
C LYS A 231 -9.68 -21.42 4.41
N LEU A 232 -8.48 -21.97 4.34
CA LEU A 232 -7.37 -21.44 3.54
C LEU A 232 -7.14 -22.33 2.31
N ASN A 233 -7.09 -21.70 1.14
CA ASN A 233 -6.71 -22.32 -0.12
C ASN A 233 -5.47 -21.62 -0.67
N CYS A 234 -4.53 -22.40 -1.24
CA CYS A 234 -3.36 -21.86 -1.93
C CYS A 234 -3.20 -22.51 -3.30
N TRP A 235 -2.61 -21.77 -4.24
CA TRP A 235 -2.33 -22.23 -5.60
C TRP A 235 -1.11 -21.54 -6.18
N GLY A 236 -0.64 -22.00 -7.33
CA GLY A 236 0.58 -21.54 -7.95
C GLY A 236 1.72 -22.55 -7.77
N LYS A 237 2.93 -22.03 -7.65
CA LYS A 237 4.12 -22.84 -7.39
C LYS A 237 4.03 -23.48 -6.01
N GLY A 238 4.38 -24.74 -5.90
CA GLY A 238 4.26 -25.50 -4.66
C GLY A 238 5.49 -26.37 -4.36
N ILE A 239 6.59 -26.15 -5.10
CA ILE A 239 7.77 -27.02 -5.04
C ILE A 239 8.62 -26.84 -3.79
N ASN A 240 8.44 -25.76 -3.04
CA ASN A 240 9.14 -25.51 -1.78
C ASN A 240 8.24 -25.73 -0.54
N GLY A 241 6.98 -26.15 -0.74
CA GLY A 241 6.01 -26.33 0.33
C GLY A 241 5.10 -25.12 0.56
N GLU A 242 5.28 -24.02 -0.19
CA GLU A 242 4.58 -22.75 -0.03
C GLU A 242 3.04 -22.83 -0.13
N LEU A 243 2.51 -23.96 -0.66
CA LEU A 243 1.07 -24.22 -0.72
C LEU A 243 0.51 -24.90 0.52
N GLY A 244 1.35 -25.29 1.50
CA GLY A 244 0.91 -25.92 2.74
C GLY A 244 0.19 -27.25 2.57
N ARG A 245 0.56 -28.01 1.56
CA ARG A 245 0.03 -29.37 1.27
C ARG A 245 1.12 -30.39 1.51
N ASP A 246 0.74 -31.66 1.68
CA ASP A 246 1.71 -32.75 1.86
C ASP A 246 2.42 -33.12 0.55
N VAL A 247 2.26 -32.35 -0.51
CA VAL A 247 2.84 -32.57 -1.83
C VAL A 247 3.55 -31.30 -2.33
N PHE A 248 4.75 -31.47 -2.88
CA PHE A 248 5.60 -30.41 -3.42
C PHE A 248 5.39 -30.26 -4.93
N LEU A 249 4.16 -29.98 -5.33
CA LEU A 249 3.76 -29.82 -6.74
C LEU A 249 2.96 -28.52 -6.93
N PRO A 250 3.03 -27.89 -8.13
CA PRO A 250 2.18 -26.76 -8.46
C PRO A 250 0.69 -27.09 -8.39
N SER A 251 -0.13 -26.09 -8.14
CA SER A 251 -1.58 -26.17 -8.30
C SER A 251 -2.08 -25.05 -9.21
N TYR A 252 -2.88 -25.40 -10.19
CA TYR A 252 -3.41 -24.45 -11.17
C TYR A 252 -4.76 -23.85 -10.75
N THR A 253 -5.33 -24.37 -9.68
CA THR A 253 -6.58 -23.93 -9.08
C THR A 253 -6.43 -23.87 -7.56
N PRO A 254 -7.28 -23.10 -6.85
CA PRO A 254 -7.30 -23.10 -5.40
C PRO A 254 -7.41 -24.51 -4.83
N THR A 255 -6.52 -24.84 -3.90
CA THR A 255 -6.45 -26.15 -3.25
C THR A 255 -6.29 -25.95 -1.76
N ALA A 256 -7.05 -26.70 -0.98
CA ALA A 256 -7.05 -26.57 0.48
C ALA A 256 -5.65 -26.81 1.08
N VAL A 257 -5.26 -25.95 1.99
CA VAL A 257 -4.09 -26.10 2.85
C VAL A 257 -4.37 -27.25 3.85
N ASN A 258 -3.36 -28.05 4.16
CA ASN A 258 -3.49 -29.04 5.22
C ASN A 258 -3.54 -28.34 6.59
N MET A 259 -4.74 -28.31 7.18
CA MET A 259 -5.01 -27.62 8.44
C MET A 259 -4.77 -28.52 9.68
N SER A 260 -4.22 -29.71 9.53
CA SER A 260 -4.04 -30.66 10.65
C SER A 260 -3.19 -30.08 11.79
N ASN A 261 -2.19 -29.25 11.44
CA ASN A 261 -1.30 -28.61 12.41
C ASN A 261 -1.93 -27.36 13.09
N PHE A 262 -3.05 -26.87 12.57
CA PHE A 262 -3.76 -25.73 13.16
C PHE A 262 -4.73 -26.15 14.28
N GLY A 263 -4.87 -27.45 14.52
CA GLY A 263 -5.86 -27.97 15.45
C GLY A 263 -7.29 -27.71 14.98
N ALA A 264 -8.15 -27.27 15.90
CA ALA A 264 -9.54 -26.88 15.58
C ALA A 264 -9.67 -25.35 15.36
N GLU A 265 -8.56 -24.61 15.30
CA GLU A 265 -8.58 -23.15 15.19
C GLU A 265 -8.89 -22.69 13.77
N SER A 266 -9.74 -21.67 13.66
CA SER A 266 -10.00 -21.01 12.38
C SER A 266 -8.89 -20.00 12.05
N VAL A 267 -8.52 -19.90 10.78
CA VAL A 267 -7.57 -18.90 10.31
C VAL A 267 -8.24 -17.51 10.31
N LYS A 268 -7.51 -16.53 10.82
CA LYS A 268 -7.92 -15.12 10.87
C LYS A 268 -7.27 -14.30 9.77
N GLN A 269 -6.00 -14.60 9.45
CA GLN A 269 -5.22 -13.83 8.49
C GLN A 269 -4.20 -14.72 7.79
N VAL A 270 -3.95 -14.42 6.51
CA VAL A 270 -2.88 -15.06 5.71
C VAL A 270 -1.99 -14.00 5.08
N VAL A 271 -0.71 -14.29 5.00
CA VAL A 271 0.28 -13.50 4.24
C VAL A 271 1.16 -14.45 3.45
N ALA A 272 1.58 -14.03 2.26
CA ALA A 272 2.43 -14.81 1.38
C ALA A 272 3.75 -14.06 1.13
N GLY A 273 4.86 -14.74 1.26
CA GLY A 273 6.20 -14.23 1.02
C GLY A 273 6.79 -14.71 -0.31
N ASP A 274 8.11 -14.75 -0.41
CA ASP A 274 8.79 -15.24 -1.63
C ASP A 274 8.45 -16.71 -1.89
N LYS A 275 8.80 -17.58 -0.95
CA LYS A 275 8.66 -19.06 -1.06
C LYS A 275 8.07 -19.66 0.21
N PHE A 276 7.29 -18.91 0.93
CA PHE A 276 6.65 -19.33 2.16
C PHE A 276 5.30 -18.63 2.31
N THR A 277 4.44 -19.21 3.11
CA THR A 277 3.17 -18.65 3.53
C THR A 277 3.09 -18.66 5.05
N CYS A 278 2.52 -17.63 5.65
CA CYS A 278 2.21 -17.64 7.08
C CYS A 278 0.72 -17.32 7.28
N ALA A 279 0.14 -17.92 8.29
CA ALA A 279 -1.23 -17.65 8.71
C ALA A 279 -1.29 -17.48 10.24
N SER A 280 -2.19 -16.65 10.71
CA SER A 280 -2.55 -16.54 12.12
C SER A 280 -3.96 -17.03 12.35
N THR A 281 -4.19 -17.62 13.51
CA THR A 281 -5.51 -18.10 13.94
C THR A 281 -6.26 -17.04 14.73
N VAL A 282 -7.51 -17.26 14.99
CA VAL A 282 -8.35 -16.38 15.83
C VAL A 282 -7.86 -16.33 17.28
N GLU A 283 -7.19 -17.38 17.75
CA GLU A 283 -6.58 -17.47 19.09
C GLU A 283 -5.21 -16.77 19.17
N GLY A 284 -4.67 -16.30 18.03
CA GLY A 284 -3.41 -15.57 17.98
C GLY A 284 -2.18 -16.45 17.73
N THR A 285 -2.33 -17.75 17.46
CA THR A 285 -1.23 -18.63 17.06
C THR A 285 -0.83 -18.34 15.62
N ALA A 286 0.47 -18.35 15.32
CA ALA A 286 0.99 -18.15 13.97
C ALA A 286 1.70 -19.42 13.47
N PHE A 287 1.45 -19.75 12.23
CA PHE A 287 2.03 -20.89 11.51
C PHE A 287 2.66 -20.40 10.21
N CYS A 288 3.84 -20.94 9.86
CA CYS A 288 4.49 -20.65 8.57
C CYS A 288 4.97 -21.96 7.94
N TRP A 289 4.95 -22.02 6.61
CA TRP A 289 5.38 -23.19 5.82
C TRP A 289 5.98 -22.79 4.47
#